data_5fffe0728a93d30d46bc711bcfb4f241
#
_entry.id   5fffe0728a93d30d46bc711bcfb4f241
#
_cell.length_a   1.000
_cell.length_b   1.000
_cell.length_c   1.000
_cell.angle_alpha   90.00
_cell.angle_beta   90.00
_cell.angle_gamma   90.00
#
_symmetry.space_group_name_H-M   'P 1'
#
loop_
_entity.id
_entity.type
_entity.pdbx_description
1 polymer ?
#
loop_
_entity_poly.entity_id
_entity_poly.type
_entity_poly.pdbx_seq_one_letter_code
_entity_poly.pdbx_strand_id
1 'polypeptide(L)'
;MVQKQTSAGGRRTQRNVPAQLNSFNPSVFAEALGRLGGDEELLRELAAILVDDVPPLVDGVQNAIESGDFGEAYRDAHALKGLVVTFDERGCGLLISELMTALKEENSHEIHRLSRSCIDAVENLRSNCKRLLD
;
A
#
# COMPACT_ATOMS: atom_id res chain seq x y z
N MET A 1 25.04 8.24 -17.20
CA MET A 1 24.78 8.69 -16.99
C MET A 1 24.02 8.83 -16.82
N VAL A 2 24.10 8.63 -16.42
CA VAL A 2 23.62 9.07 -16.07
C VAL A 2 22.88 9.43 -15.73
N GLN A 3 22.85 9.60 -15.44
CA GLN A 3 22.50 10.26 -15.04
C GLN A 3 21.82 10.78 -14.70
N LYS A 4 22.04 10.85 -14.47
CA LYS A 4 21.80 11.54 -14.03
C LYS A 4 21.05 11.78 -13.88
N GLN A 5 21.17 11.64 -13.66
CA GLN A 5 20.94 12.11 -13.47
C GLN A 5 20.20 12.28 -13.16
N THR A 6 20.43 12.08 -12.93
CA THR A 6 20.22 12.52 -12.73
C THR A 6 19.46 12.62 -12.46
N SER A 7 19.61 12.48 -12.20
CA SER A 7 19.38 12.89 -12.12
C SER A 7 18.69 12.91 -11.83
N ALA A 8 18.89 12.75 -11.66
CA ALA A 8 18.74 13.01 -11.58
C ALA A 8 18.19 12.75 -11.29
N GLY A 9 18.36 12.70 -11.08
CA GLY A 9 18.37 12.70 -10.97
C GLY A 9 18.03 12.17 -10.67
N GLY A 10 18.25 12.09 -10.36
CA GLY A 10 18.53 11.89 -10.27
C GLY A 10 18.39 11.31 -10.06
N ARG A 11 18.73 11.23 -9.58
CA ARG A 11 19.07 10.97 -9.54
C ARG A 11 18.98 10.24 -9.46
N ARG A 12 19.34 10.14 -9.25
CA ARG A 12 19.49 9.71 -9.16
C ARG A 12 19.20 8.90 -9.28
N THR A 13 19.22 8.77 -9.23
CA THR A 13 19.15 8.17 -9.39
C THR A 13 18.89 7.51 -9.75
N GLN A 14 19.15 7.15 -10.31
CA GLN A 14 19.01 6.47 -10.80
C GLN A 14 19.31 5.99 -11.22
N ARG A 15 19.08 5.95 -11.41
CA ARG A 15 20.05 5.41 -12.05
C ARG A 15 20.07 3.97 -12.34
N ASN A 16 20.80 3.33 -12.70
CA ASN A 16 20.99 1.91 -12.79
C ASN A 16 20.17 1.12 -11.78
N VAL A 17 19.22 0.30 -12.22
CA VAL A 17 18.29 -0.38 -11.33
C VAL A 17 18.60 -1.89 -11.32
N PRO A 18 19.03 -2.43 -10.18
CA PRO A 18 19.22 -3.88 -10.07
C PRO A 18 17.93 -4.65 -10.23
N ALA A 19 18.05 -5.91 -10.64
CA ALA A 19 16.90 -6.75 -10.93
C ALA A 19 16.01 -6.95 -9.70
N GLN A 20 16.58 -6.99 -8.53
CA GLN A 20 15.79 -7.21 -7.32
C GLN A 20 14.86 -6.05 -7.01
N LEU A 21 15.02 -4.93 -7.70
CA LEU A 21 14.12 -3.79 -7.53
C LEU A 21 12.95 -3.82 -8.49
N ASN A 22 12.76 -4.94 -9.20
CA ASN A 22 11.67 -5.06 -10.16
C ASN A 22 10.30 -4.85 -9.52
N SER A 23 10.13 -5.21 -8.24
CA SER A 23 8.87 -5.01 -7.55
C SER A 23 8.68 -3.57 -7.09
N PHE A 24 9.73 -2.76 -7.17
CA PHE A 24 9.66 -1.37 -6.77
C PHE A 24 9.03 -0.55 -7.88
N ASN A 25 8.02 0.22 -7.51
CA ASN A 25 7.30 1.05 -8.48
C ASN A 25 7.42 2.52 -8.09
N PRO A 26 8.43 3.24 -8.62
CA PRO A 26 8.62 4.64 -8.24
C PRO A 26 7.45 5.54 -8.62
N SER A 27 6.62 5.13 -9.59
CA SER A 27 5.49 5.97 -9.96
C SER A 27 4.46 6.07 -8.84
N VAL A 28 4.39 5.07 -7.95
CA VAL A 28 3.53 5.15 -6.78
C VAL A 28 3.91 6.33 -5.91
N PHE A 29 5.20 6.53 -5.72
CA PHE A 29 5.67 7.63 -4.88
C PHE A 29 5.55 8.97 -5.59
N ALA A 30 5.68 8.99 -6.92
CA ALA A 30 5.51 10.23 -7.68
C ALA A 30 4.09 10.76 -7.53
N GLU A 31 3.10 9.89 -7.64
CA GLU A 31 1.71 10.30 -7.46
C GLU A 31 1.43 10.71 -6.03
N ALA A 32 1.94 9.94 -5.07
CA ALA A 32 1.76 10.27 -3.66
C ALA A 32 2.37 11.61 -3.34
N LEU A 33 3.58 11.85 -3.86
CA LEU A 33 4.27 13.10 -3.63
C LEU A 33 3.48 14.26 -4.21
N GLY A 34 2.87 14.06 -5.39
CA GLY A 34 2.01 15.08 -5.99
C GLY A 34 0.82 15.42 -5.11
N ARG A 35 0.19 14.40 -4.51
CA ARG A 35 -0.94 14.63 -3.61
C ARG A 35 -0.52 15.41 -2.37
N LEU A 36 0.74 15.32 -1.98
CA LEU A 36 1.27 16.00 -0.80
C LEU A 36 1.94 17.33 -1.15
N GLY A 37 1.74 17.81 -2.37
CA GLY A 37 2.32 19.10 -2.78
C GLY A 37 3.83 19.09 -2.89
N GLY A 38 4.42 17.92 -3.09
CA GLY A 38 5.86 17.79 -3.24
C GLY A 38 6.62 17.70 -1.93
N ASP A 39 5.93 17.51 -0.82
CA ASP A 39 6.54 17.48 0.51
C ASP A 39 7.13 16.09 0.78
N GLU A 40 8.44 15.96 0.53
CA GLU A 40 9.12 14.66 0.69
C GLU A 40 9.21 14.23 2.14
N GLU A 41 9.36 15.18 3.04
CA GLU A 41 9.42 14.83 4.47
C GLU A 41 8.10 14.25 4.95
N LEU A 42 7.00 14.86 4.54
CA LEU A 42 5.68 14.33 4.88
C LEU A 42 5.47 12.95 4.27
N LEU A 43 5.92 12.76 3.03
CA LEU A 43 5.83 11.44 2.39
C LEU A 43 6.52 10.38 3.23
N ARG A 44 7.73 10.67 3.72
CA ARG A 44 8.46 9.71 4.54
C ARG A 44 7.78 9.45 5.87
N GLU A 45 7.20 10.49 6.48
CA GLU A 45 6.47 10.30 7.72
C GLU A 45 5.28 9.38 7.53
N LEU A 46 4.53 9.59 6.45
CA LEU A 46 3.37 8.74 6.16
C LEU A 46 3.80 7.32 5.81
N ALA A 47 4.92 7.17 5.10
CA ALA A 47 5.44 5.85 4.79
C ALA A 47 5.82 5.09 6.06
N ALA A 48 6.43 5.78 7.02
CA ALA A 48 6.80 5.15 8.30
C ALA A 48 5.57 4.68 9.06
N ILE A 49 4.52 5.50 9.08
CA ILE A 49 3.27 5.12 9.71
C ILE A 49 2.68 3.88 9.05
N LEU A 50 2.67 3.87 7.71
CA LEU A 50 2.13 2.74 6.98
C LEU A 50 2.90 1.46 7.28
N VAL A 51 4.23 1.53 7.29
CA VAL A 51 5.07 0.36 7.57
C VAL A 51 4.75 -0.22 8.93
N ASP A 52 4.52 0.64 9.93
CA ASP A 52 4.27 0.18 11.30
C ASP A 52 2.84 -0.28 11.51
N ASP A 53 1.86 0.39 10.87
CA ASP A 53 0.46 0.16 11.19
C ASP A 53 -0.20 -0.92 10.33
N VAL A 54 0.36 -1.23 9.15
CA VAL A 54 -0.23 -2.23 8.27
C VAL A 54 -0.25 -3.62 8.87
N PRO A 55 0.85 -4.14 9.46
CA PRO A 55 0.83 -5.54 9.90
C PRO A 55 -0.28 -5.87 10.90
N PRO A 56 -0.49 -5.09 11.98
CA PRO A 56 -1.58 -5.45 12.90
C PRO A 56 -2.95 -5.36 12.25
N LEU A 57 -3.14 -4.43 11.31
CA LEU A 57 -4.43 -4.33 10.62
C LEU A 57 -4.67 -5.49 9.68
N VAL A 58 -3.63 -5.93 8.96
CA VAL A 58 -3.74 -7.10 8.10
C VAL A 58 -4.08 -8.33 8.94
N ASP A 59 -3.39 -8.51 10.07
CA ASP A 59 -3.68 -9.62 10.97
C ASP A 59 -5.12 -9.54 11.47
N GLY A 60 -5.58 -8.35 11.80
CA GLY A 60 -6.95 -8.15 12.26
C GLY A 60 -7.96 -8.54 11.21
N VAL A 61 -7.75 -8.12 9.96
CA VAL A 61 -8.66 -8.49 8.86
C VAL A 61 -8.69 -10.00 8.69
N GLN A 62 -7.52 -10.64 8.64
CA GLN A 62 -7.46 -12.09 8.43
C GLN A 62 -8.14 -12.86 9.56
N ASN A 63 -7.84 -12.49 10.80
CA ASN A 63 -8.41 -13.18 11.94
C ASN A 63 -9.93 -13.00 12.01
N ALA A 64 -10.40 -11.79 11.72
CA ALA A 64 -11.83 -11.51 11.74
C ALA A 64 -12.57 -12.28 10.66
N ILE A 65 -11.98 -12.38 9.45
CA ILE A 65 -12.59 -13.16 8.38
C ILE A 65 -12.65 -14.63 8.77
N GLU A 66 -11.59 -15.17 9.35
CA GLU A 66 -11.56 -16.57 9.74
C GLU A 66 -12.58 -16.89 10.82
N SER A 67 -12.81 -15.95 11.71
CA SER A 67 -13.80 -16.17 12.78
C SER A 67 -15.23 -15.78 12.37
N GLY A 68 -15.39 -15.28 11.17
CA GLY A 68 -16.72 -14.89 10.68
C GLY A 68 -17.19 -13.54 11.19
N ASP A 69 -16.30 -12.76 11.80
CA ASP A 69 -16.65 -11.44 12.30
C ASP A 69 -16.42 -10.40 11.21
N PHE A 70 -17.35 -10.35 10.26
CA PHE A 70 -17.20 -9.47 9.10
C PHE A 70 -17.30 -8.00 9.45
N GLY A 71 -17.98 -7.66 10.54
CA GLY A 71 -18.03 -6.28 11.01
C GLY A 71 -16.66 -5.80 11.47
N GLU A 72 -15.96 -6.63 12.22
CA GLU A 72 -14.62 -6.30 12.67
C GLU A 72 -13.66 -6.22 11.50
N ALA A 73 -13.78 -7.18 10.56
CA ALA A 73 -12.95 -7.15 9.36
C ALA A 73 -13.17 -5.86 8.56
N TYR A 74 -14.41 -5.41 8.48
CA TYR A 74 -14.74 -4.18 7.78
C TYR A 74 -14.03 -2.98 8.42
N ARG A 75 -14.07 -2.91 9.75
CA ARG A 75 -13.45 -1.80 10.47
C ARG A 75 -11.94 -1.77 10.22
N ASP A 76 -11.30 -2.92 10.28
CA ASP A 76 -9.86 -2.98 10.05
C ASP A 76 -9.51 -2.70 8.59
N ALA A 77 -10.34 -3.16 7.66
CA ALA A 77 -10.13 -2.86 6.24
C ALA A 77 -10.28 -1.36 5.98
N HIS A 78 -11.24 -0.72 6.63
CA HIS A 78 -11.42 0.72 6.49
C HIS A 78 -10.19 1.48 6.97
N ALA A 79 -9.60 1.04 8.09
CA ALA A 79 -8.38 1.64 8.60
C ALA A 79 -7.22 1.44 7.63
N LEU A 80 -7.11 0.24 7.03
CA LEU A 80 -6.10 -0.02 6.01
C LEU A 80 -6.25 0.93 4.83
N LYS A 81 -7.49 1.14 4.39
CA LYS A 81 -7.73 2.04 3.27
C LYS A 81 -7.22 3.44 3.57
N GLY A 82 -7.44 3.90 4.78
CA GLY A 82 -6.95 5.21 5.20
C GLY A 82 -5.44 5.35 5.11
N LEU A 83 -4.72 4.25 5.38
CA LEU A 83 -3.26 4.26 5.29
C LEU A 83 -2.75 4.25 3.86
N VAL A 84 -3.43 3.53 2.97
CA VAL A 84 -2.86 3.28 1.64
C VAL A 84 -3.31 4.26 0.57
N VAL A 85 -4.42 4.98 0.79
CA VAL A 85 -5.03 5.75 -0.29
C VAL A 85 -4.12 6.88 -0.78
N THR A 86 -3.32 7.46 0.09
CA THR A 86 -2.36 8.48 -0.32
C THR A 86 -1.34 7.93 -1.31
N PHE A 87 -0.94 6.66 -1.10
CA PHE A 87 0.11 6.05 -1.90
C PHE A 87 -0.42 5.36 -3.14
N ASP A 88 -1.59 4.72 -3.06
CA ASP A 88 -2.07 3.90 -4.16
C ASP A 88 -3.59 3.79 -4.11
N GLU A 89 -4.24 4.85 -4.54
CA GLU A 89 -5.70 4.92 -4.50
C GLU A 89 -6.34 3.93 -5.46
N ARG A 90 -5.76 3.77 -6.66
CA ARG A 90 -6.37 2.98 -7.71
C ARG A 90 -6.01 1.50 -7.65
N GLY A 91 -4.93 1.16 -6.95
CA GLY A 91 -4.54 -0.22 -6.76
C GLY A 91 -5.05 -0.72 -5.43
N CYS A 92 -4.24 -0.51 -4.38
CA CYS A 92 -4.59 -1.00 -3.04
C CYS A 92 -5.90 -0.41 -2.56
N GLY A 93 -6.11 0.90 -2.74
CA GLY A 93 -7.33 1.54 -2.26
C GLY A 93 -8.57 0.95 -2.87
N LEU A 94 -8.53 0.71 -4.18
CA LEU A 94 -9.68 0.13 -4.87
C LEU A 94 -9.94 -1.30 -4.42
N LEU A 95 -8.87 -2.11 -4.29
CA LEU A 95 -9.02 -3.49 -3.83
C LEU A 95 -9.62 -3.56 -2.43
N ILE A 96 -9.17 -2.68 -1.54
CA ILE A 96 -9.73 -2.64 -0.20
C ILE A 96 -11.20 -2.25 -0.23
N SER A 97 -11.55 -1.29 -1.09
CA SER A 97 -12.96 -0.89 -1.22
C SER A 97 -13.83 -2.04 -1.70
N GLU A 98 -13.33 -2.84 -2.64
CA GLU A 98 -14.08 -4.01 -3.10
C GLU A 98 -14.23 -5.04 -1.99
N LEU A 99 -13.18 -5.26 -1.21
CA LEU A 99 -13.27 -6.15 -0.07
C LEU A 99 -14.28 -5.65 0.95
N MET A 100 -14.28 -4.34 1.22
CA MET A 100 -15.23 -3.76 2.16
C MET A 100 -16.67 -3.98 1.71
N THR A 101 -16.94 -3.84 0.42
CA THR A 101 -18.28 -4.10 -0.12
C THR A 101 -18.67 -5.57 0.11
N ALA A 102 -17.75 -6.49 -0.20
CA ALA A 102 -18.03 -7.92 0.00
C ALA A 102 -18.28 -8.24 1.47
N LEU A 103 -17.51 -7.62 2.36
CA LEU A 103 -17.71 -7.81 3.80
C LEU A 103 -19.07 -7.31 4.26
N LYS A 104 -19.48 -6.17 3.75
CA LYS A 104 -20.77 -5.59 4.10
C LYS A 104 -21.92 -6.46 3.60
N GLU A 105 -21.75 -7.06 2.42
CA GLU A 105 -22.75 -7.96 1.85
C GLU A 105 -22.65 -9.37 2.39
N GLU A 106 -21.62 -9.64 3.18
CA GLU A 106 -21.36 -10.97 3.76
C GLU A 106 -21.27 -12.05 2.68
N ASN A 107 -20.66 -11.69 1.56
CA ASN A 107 -20.45 -12.60 0.45
C ASN A 107 -19.17 -13.38 0.66
N SER A 108 -19.28 -14.54 1.30
CA SER A 108 -18.14 -15.36 1.71
C SER A 108 -17.17 -15.65 0.58
N HIS A 109 -17.71 -16.02 -0.57
CA HIS A 109 -16.88 -16.38 -1.72
C HIS A 109 -16.03 -15.20 -2.17
N GLU A 110 -16.65 -14.03 -2.32
CA GLU A 110 -15.94 -12.83 -2.72
C GLU A 110 -14.98 -12.36 -1.65
N ILE A 111 -15.36 -12.48 -0.39
CA ILE A 111 -14.48 -12.10 0.72
C ILE A 111 -13.17 -12.87 0.65
N HIS A 112 -13.24 -14.19 0.47
CA HIS A 112 -12.04 -14.99 0.45
C HIS A 112 -11.20 -14.72 -0.79
N ARG A 113 -11.85 -14.51 -1.93
CA ARG A 113 -11.13 -14.20 -3.16
C ARG A 113 -10.43 -12.86 -3.09
N LEU A 114 -11.14 -11.85 -2.62
CA LEU A 114 -10.61 -10.48 -2.59
C LEU A 114 -9.61 -10.27 -1.48
N SER A 115 -9.75 -10.97 -0.35
CA SER A 115 -8.85 -10.76 0.78
C SER A 115 -7.41 -11.12 0.42
N ARG A 116 -7.22 -12.21 -0.32
CA ARG A 116 -5.86 -12.59 -0.73
C ARG A 116 -5.22 -11.53 -1.62
N SER A 117 -5.94 -11.10 -2.65
CA SER A 117 -5.41 -10.08 -3.56
C SER A 117 -5.14 -8.78 -2.84
N CYS A 118 -6.05 -8.40 -1.94
CA CYS A 118 -5.93 -7.17 -1.18
C CYS A 118 -4.70 -7.20 -0.28
N ILE A 119 -4.53 -8.28 0.46
CA ILE A 119 -3.41 -8.39 1.39
C ILE A 119 -2.08 -8.42 0.64
N ASP A 120 -2.02 -9.14 -0.48
CA ASP A 120 -0.80 -9.18 -1.29
C ASP A 120 -0.43 -7.77 -1.78
N ALA A 121 -1.42 -7.01 -2.26
CA ALA A 121 -1.17 -5.67 -2.75
C ALA A 121 -0.70 -4.74 -1.64
N VAL A 122 -1.32 -4.84 -0.47
CA VAL A 122 -0.97 -4.00 0.67
C VAL A 122 0.45 -4.32 1.16
N GLU A 123 0.80 -5.61 1.23
CA GLU A 123 2.14 -5.99 1.66
C GLU A 123 3.20 -5.55 0.66
N ASN A 124 2.86 -5.59 -0.63
CA ASN A 124 3.78 -5.10 -1.65
C ASN A 124 4.02 -3.59 -1.49
N LEU A 125 2.95 -2.84 -1.26
CA LEU A 125 3.08 -1.41 -1.02
C LEU A 125 3.91 -1.14 0.22
N ARG A 126 3.69 -1.89 1.28
CA ARG A 126 4.45 -1.76 2.51
C ARG A 126 5.94 -1.97 2.26
N SER A 127 6.27 -3.00 1.46
CA SER A 127 7.67 -3.26 1.10
C SER A 127 8.29 -2.08 0.37
N ASN A 128 7.54 -1.47 -0.55
CA ASN A 128 8.02 -0.31 -1.27
C ASN A 128 8.23 0.89 -0.34
N CYS A 129 7.33 1.09 0.60
CA CYS A 129 7.49 2.16 1.59
C CYS A 129 8.72 1.92 2.45
N LYS A 130 8.97 0.68 2.81
CA LYS A 130 10.15 0.33 3.59
C LYS A 130 11.43 0.69 2.85
N ARG A 131 11.46 0.40 1.54
CA ARG A 131 12.62 0.76 0.72
C ARG A 131 12.81 2.27 0.65
N LEU A 132 11.72 3.00 0.60
CA LEU A 132 11.80 4.46 0.58
C LEU A 132 12.49 4.98 1.83
N LEU A 133 12.27 4.34 2.97
CA LEU A 133 12.82 4.77 4.25
C LEU A 133 14.27 4.33 4.43
N ASP A 134 14.71 3.30 3.73
CA ASP A 134 16.08 2.82 3.79
C ASP A 134 16.98 3.69 2.95
#